data_9c9dce1f68c9a0e9ed655fa423241a7a
#
_entry.id   9c9dce1f68c9a0e9ed655fa423241a7a
#
_cell.length_a   1.000
_cell.length_b   1.000
_cell.length_c   1.000
_cell.angle_alpha   90.00
_cell.angle_beta   90.00
_cell.angle_gamma   90.00
#
_symmetry.space_group_name_H-M   'P 1'
#
loop_
_entity.id
_entity.type
_entity.pdbx_description
1 polymer ?
#
loop_
_entity_poly.entity_id
_entity_poly.type
_entity_poly.pdbx_seq_one_letter_code
_entity_poly.pdbx_strand_id
1 'polypeptide(L)'
;MTKYFQTISPRKKSILLILTTILLFSMMDATAKLLLQTYPSNQVVWARYMSQTVVSILVLSPILHKVLVTNNLKLQLLRSTFLFFATYFFFTSLKYMQLVQVNAIFQVSPIFVTILSAIVLKEYVDIRRWTGVIIGMLGALIIIGPGSDVFAITMFFPAIAALCYASFVISTRYLSQGEAAGTSYIYSSLIGSILASILVIPSWTPIKMEDLFVFSGFGLFGALGHLLLIYALRLSEASFLAPFIYMNLVYGSLWGFF
;
A
#
# COMPACT_ATOMS: atom_id res chain seq x y z
N MET A 1 8.16 -18.54 -21.60
CA MET A 1 7.43 -18.12 -20.38
C MET A 1 6.01 -17.61 -20.63
N THR A 2 5.70 -17.03 -21.77
CA THR A 2 4.36 -16.44 -22.08
C THR A 2 3.21 -17.41 -22.20
N LYS A 3 3.41 -18.64 -22.64
CA LYS A 3 2.32 -19.65 -22.80
C LYS A 3 1.80 -20.22 -21.48
N TYR A 4 2.63 -20.30 -20.43
CA TYR A 4 2.22 -20.84 -19.12
C TYR A 4 1.29 -19.88 -18.37
N PHE A 5 1.43 -18.56 -18.56
CA PHE A 5 0.57 -17.54 -17.94
C PHE A 5 -0.85 -17.49 -18.52
N GLN A 6 -1.09 -18.03 -19.71
CA GLN A 6 -2.43 -18.05 -20.33
C GLN A 6 -3.36 -19.14 -19.75
N THR A 7 -2.81 -20.15 -19.07
CA THR A 7 -3.58 -21.27 -18.50
C THR A 7 -4.01 -21.08 -17.04
N ILE A 8 -3.52 -20.02 -16.35
CA ILE A 8 -3.83 -19.79 -14.95
C ILE A 8 -5.16 -19.02 -14.83
N SER A 9 -6.09 -19.52 -13.98
CA SER A 9 -7.36 -18.82 -13.74
C SER A 9 -7.16 -17.40 -13.18
N PRO A 10 -8.07 -16.44 -13.47
CA PRO A 10 -7.98 -15.06 -12.96
C PRO A 10 -7.79 -14.97 -11.44
N ARG A 11 -8.47 -15.84 -10.68
CA ARG A 11 -8.30 -15.91 -9.21
C ARG A 11 -6.90 -16.33 -8.78
N LYS A 12 -6.30 -17.32 -9.42
CA LYS A 12 -4.91 -17.73 -9.11
C LYS A 12 -3.91 -16.62 -9.45
N LYS A 13 -4.14 -15.91 -10.57
CA LYS A 13 -3.32 -14.73 -10.93
C LYS A 13 -3.43 -13.63 -9.89
N SER A 14 -4.62 -13.30 -9.42
CA SER A 14 -4.80 -12.26 -8.40
C SER A 14 -4.16 -12.62 -7.06
N ILE A 15 -4.18 -13.90 -6.66
CA ILE A 15 -3.47 -14.38 -5.46
C ILE A 15 -1.96 -14.19 -5.62
N LEU A 16 -1.39 -14.59 -6.75
CA LEU A 16 0.04 -14.42 -7.01
C LEU A 16 0.42 -12.92 -6.99
N LEU A 17 -0.37 -12.08 -7.65
CA LEU A 17 -0.13 -10.65 -7.69
C LEU A 17 -0.20 -10.01 -6.29
N ILE A 18 -1.19 -10.35 -5.47
CA ILE A 18 -1.30 -9.78 -4.12
C ILE A 18 -0.18 -10.25 -3.20
N LEU A 19 0.21 -11.53 -3.25
CA LEU A 19 1.34 -12.05 -2.47
C LEU A 19 2.66 -11.38 -2.86
N THR A 20 2.92 -11.20 -4.15
CA THR A 20 4.09 -10.46 -4.64
C THR A 20 4.03 -8.99 -4.24
N THR A 21 2.86 -8.36 -4.31
CA THR A 21 2.64 -7.00 -3.83
C THR A 21 3.03 -6.84 -2.36
N ILE A 22 2.56 -7.75 -1.52
CA ILE A 22 2.80 -7.70 -0.07
C ILE A 22 4.29 -7.92 0.24
N LEU A 23 4.96 -8.82 -0.49
CA LEU A 23 6.40 -9.01 -0.37
C LEU A 23 7.15 -7.71 -0.72
N LEU A 24 6.82 -7.07 -1.85
CA LEU A 24 7.44 -5.80 -2.24
C LEU A 24 7.17 -4.68 -1.24
N PHE A 25 5.96 -4.61 -0.70
CA PHE A 25 5.64 -3.62 0.34
C PHE A 25 6.37 -3.90 1.65
N SER A 26 6.53 -5.15 2.06
CA SER A 26 7.32 -5.48 3.26
C SER A 26 8.79 -5.11 3.11
N MET A 27 9.38 -5.31 1.91
CA MET A 27 10.74 -4.83 1.58
C MET A 27 10.82 -3.30 1.60
N MET A 28 9.82 -2.62 1.03
CA MET A 28 9.71 -1.16 1.08
C MET A 28 9.62 -0.66 2.52
N ASP A 29 8.81 -1.28 3.38
CA ASP A 29 8.60 -0.86 4.77
C ASP A 29 9.89 -1.03 5.59
N ALA A 30 10.61 -2.15 5.41
CA ALA A 30 11.91 -2.36 6.05
C ALA A 30 12.93 -1.31 5.59
N THR A 31 12.98 -1.03 4.29
CA THR A 31 13.86 0.00 3.72
C THR A 31 13.47 1.41 4.23
N ALA A 32 12.16 1.70 4.32
CA ALA A 32 11.68 2.95 4.92
C ALA A 32 12.15 3.11 6.36
N LYS A 33 12.11 2.04 7.17
CA LYS A 33 12.57 2.08 8.55
C LYS A 33 14.06 2.42 8.66
N LEU A 34 14.89 1.93 7.74
CA LEU A 34 16.32 2.30 7.66
C LEU A 34 16.49 3.78 7.29
N LEU A 35 15.79 4.26 6.27
CA LEU A 35 15.86 5.65 5.83
C LEU A 35 15.40 6.63 6.91
N LEU A 36 14.40 6.28 7.71
CA LEU A 36 13.88 7.10 8.80
C LEU A 36 14.84 7.27 9.98
N GLN A 37 15.94 6.53 10.04
CA GLN A 37 17.02 6.77 11.01
C GLN A 37 17.81 8.03 10.67
N THR A 38 17.89 8.40 9.39
CA THR A 38 18.71 9.53 8.92
C THR A 38 17.85 10.67 8.36
N TYR A 39 16.71 10.34 7.73
CA TYR A 39 15.90 11.32 6.99
C TYR A 39 14.53 11.55 7.64
N PRO A 40 13.98 12.79 7.55
CA PRO A 40 12.62 13.09 8.02
C PRO A 40 11.56 12.23 7.31
N SER A 41 10.47 11.87 8.02
CA SER A 41 9.37 11.08 7.46
C SER A 41 8.76 11.72 6.20
N ASN A 42 8.63 13.05 6.16
CA ASN A 42 8.15 13.76 4.98
C ASN A 42 9.01 13.51 3.74
N GLN A 43 10.33 13.41 3.93
CA GLN A 43 11.27 13.15 2.82
C GLN A 43 11.20 11.70 2.33
N VAL A 44 11.03 10.75 3.25
CA VAL A 44 10.84 9.34 2.88
C VAL A 44 9.52 9.15 2.11
N VAL A 45 8.43 9.80 2.57
CA VAL A 45 7.15 9.82 1.83
C VAL A 45 7.32 10.46 0.45
N TRP A 46 8.03 11.59 0.36
CA TRP A 46 8.32 12.26 -0.90
C TRP A 46 9.08 11.35 -1.86
N ALA A 47 10.16 10.74 -1.39
CA ALA A 47 10.99 9.84 -2.20
C ALA A 47 10.17 8.68 -2.79
N ARG A 48 9.27 8.08 -2.00
CA ARG A 48 8.37 7.03 -2.45
C ARG A 48 7.51 7.48 -3.63
N TYR A 49 6.85 8.64 -3.51
CA TYR A 49 5.95 9.11 -4.56
C TYR A 49 6.70 9.63 -5.78
N MET A 50 7.83 10.32 -5.60
CA MET A 50 8.67 10.76 -6.72
C MET A 50 9.22 9.58 -7.52
N SER A 51 9.72 8.55 -6.86
CA SER A 51 10.18 7.33 -7.54
C SER A 51 9.03 6.64 -8.29
N GLN A 52 7.85 6.54 -7.67
CA GLN A 52 6.66 5.98 -8.33
C GLN A 52 6.25 6.83 -9.55
N THR A 53 6.35 8.17 -9.46
CA THR A 53 6.05 9.06 -10.59
C THR A 53 7.03 8.87 -11.74
N VAL A 54 8.32 8.81 -11.45
CA VAL A 54 9.35 8.53 -12.46
C VAL A 54 9.08 7.19 -13.15
N VAL A 55 8.88 6.13 -12.38
CA VAL A 55 8.58 4.79 -12.93
C VAL A 55 7.28 4.81 -13.74
N SER A 56 6.21 5.46 -13.24
CA SER A 56 4.93 5.52 -13.96
C SER A 56 5.03 6.28 -15.27
N ILE A 57 5.76 7.38 -15.33
CA ILE A 57 6.00 8.15 -16.57
C ILE A 57 6.83 7.31 -17.55
N LEU A 58 7.90 6.66 -17.10
CA LEU A 58 8.74 5.83 -17.96
C LEU A 58 7.95 4.65 -18.56
N VAL A 59 7.18 3.93 -17.73
CA VAL A 59 6.42 2.75 -18.17
C VAL A 59 5.22 3.14 -19.04
N LEU A 60 4.57 4.26 -18.75
CA LEU A 60 3.36 4.69 -19.46
C LEU A 60 3.62 5.72 -20.55
N SER A 61 4.89 6.13 -20.77
CA SER A 61 5.25 7.17 -21.76
C SER A 61 4.62 6.96 -23.15
N PRO A 62 4.54 5.73 -23.72
CA PRO A 62 3.93 5.55 -25.05
C PRO A 62 2.43 5.79 -25.10
N ILE A 63 1.75 5.69 -23.95
CA ILE A 63 0.29 5.83 -23.84
C ILE A 63 -0.13 6.91 -22.85
N LEU A 64 0.80 7.79 -22.45
CA LEU A 64 0.59 8.79 -21.40
C LEU A 64 -0.65 9.67 -21.67
N HIS A 65 -0.82 10.14 -22.91
CA HIS A 65 -1.97 10.94 -23.33
C HIS A 65 -3.32 10.22 -23.14
N LYS A 66 -3.33 8.88 -23.22
CA LYS A 66 -4.55 8.07 -23.01
C LYS A 66 -4.85 7.84 -21.53
N VAL A 67 -3.81 7.58 -20.73
CA VAL A 67 -3.99 7.28 -19.31
C VAL A 67 -4.20 8.52 -18.45
N LEU A 68 -3.90 9.71 -18.94
CA LEU A 68 -4.24 10.97 -18.27
C LEU A 68 -5.72 11.35 -18.43
N VAL A 69 -6.43 10.75 -19.38
CA VAL A 69 -7.87 10.97 -19.55
C VAL A 69 -8.64 10.05 -18.60
N THR A 70 -9.52 10.61 -17.79
CA THR A 70 -10.39 9.87 -16.86
C THR A 70 -11.81 10.42 -16.90
N ASN A 71 -12.78 9.54 -16.79
CA ASN A 71 -14.20 9.91 -16.66
C ASN A 71 -14.60 10.20 -15.21
N ASN A 72 -13.73 9.83 -14.23
CA ASN A 72 -14.01 9.88 -12.80
C ASN A 72 -12.95 10.68 -12.04
N LEU A 73 -12.61 11.90 -12.50
CA LEU A 73 -11.54 12.71 -11.91
C LEU A 73 -11.67 12.88 -10.39
N LYS A 74 -12.86 13.21 -9.90
CA LYS A 74 -13.11 13.39 -8.45
C LYS A 74 -12.75 12.14 -7.65
N LEU A 75 -13.11 10.96 -8.14
CA LEU A 75 -12.82 9.71 -7.47
C LEU A 75 -11.34 9.33 -7.58
N GLN A 76 -10.67 9.64 -8.70
CA GLN A 76 -9.21 9.47 -8.84
C GLN A 76 -8.45 10.37 -7.84
N LEU A 77 -8.87 11.62 -7.68
CA LEU A 77 -8.27 12.54 -6.71
C LEU A 77 -8.49 12.04 -5.27
N LEU A 78 -9.73 11.70 -4.90
CA LEU A 78 -10.09 11.21 -3.58
C LEU A 78 -9.32 9.92 -3.23
N ARG A 79 -9.28 8.96 -4.15
CA ARG A 79 -8.55 7.71 -4.00
C ARG A 79 -7.04 7.95 -3.79
N SER A 80 -6.45 8.84 -4.59
CA SER A 80 -5.02 9.15 -4.49
C SER A 80 -4.69 9.87 -3.18
N THR A 81 -5.61 10.71 -2.69
CA THR A 81 -5.51 11.37 -1.38
C THR A 81 -5.59 10.35 -0.24
N PHE A 82 -6.48 9.36 -0.32
CA PHE A 82 -6.52 8.27 0.66
C PHE A 82 -5.20 7.49 0.70
N LEU A 83 -4.63 7.17 -0.45
CA LEU A 83 -3.33 6.50 -0.49
C LEU A 83 -2.22 7.37 0.10
N PHE A 84 -2.24 8.67 -0.18
CA PHE A 84 -1.27 9.60 0.39
C PHE A 84 -1.34 9.62 1.92
N PHE A 85 -2.52 9.79 2.50
CA PHE A 85 -2.67 9.78 3.96
C PHE A 85 -2.36 8.42 4.57
N ALA A 86 -2.74 7.32 3.92
CA ALA A 86 -2.35 5.98 4.37
C ALA A 86 -0.82 5.85 4.49
N THR A 87 -0.08 6.28 3.47
CA THR A 87 1.38 6.26 3.47
C THR A 87 1.97 7.22 4.49
N TYR A 88 1.46 8.43 4.54
CA TYR A 88 1.95 9.47 5.45
C TYR A 88 1.84 9.04 6.91
N PHE A 89 0.67 8.58 7.33
CA PHE A 89 0.45 8.13 8.69
C PHE A 89 1.22 6.84 9.01
N PHE A 90 1.32 5.91 8.06
CA PHE A 90 2.09 4.68 8.24
C PHE A 90 3.58 4.99 8.46
N PHE A 91 4.21 5.77 7.59
CA PHE A 91 5.64 6.10 7.73
C PHE A 91 5.92 7.05 8.90
N THR A 92 4.98 7.92 9.24
CA THR A 92 5.09 8.72 10.45
C THR A 92 5.09 7.83 11.70
N SER A 93 4.27 6.79 11.75
CA SER A 93 4.25 5.86 12.88
C SER A 93 5.56 5.08 13.04
N LEU A 94 6.24 4.74 11.94
CA LEU A 94 7.55 4.07 11.97
C LEU A 94 8.65 4.89 12.65
N LYS A 95 8.48 6.21 12.76
CA LYS A 95 9.39 7.07 13.49
C LYS A 95 9.30 6.84 15.02
N TYR A 96 8.11 6.52 15.51
CA TYR A 96 7.82 6.42 16.95
C TYR A 96 7.68 4.98 17.45
N MET A 97 7.48 4.03 16.55
CA MET A 97 7.19 2.64 16.88
C MET A 97 8.09 1.68 16.08
N GLN A 98 8.22 0.46 16.57
CA GLN A 98 8.90 -0.60 15.83
C GLN A 98 8.08 -1.05 14.63
N LEU A 99 8.75 -1.49 13.55
CA LEU A 99 8.10 -1.94 12.32
C LEU A 99 7.05 -3.05 12.58
N VAL A 100 7.37 -3.98 13.47
CA VAL A 100 6.46 -5.09 13.83
C VAL A 100 5.19 -4.57 14.50
N GLN A 101 5.31 -3.59 15.41
CA GLN A 101 4.17 -2.98 16.10
C GLN A 101 3.27 -2.20 15.12
N VAL A 102 3.88 -1.39 14.24
CA VAL A 102 3.14 -0.63 13.22
C VAL A 102 2.39 -1.58 12.29
N ASN A 103 3.07 -2.60 11.79
CA ASN A 103 2.46 -3.61 10.93
C ASN A 103 1.32 -4.34 11.65
N ALA A 104 1.50 -4.72 12.91
CA ALA A 104 0.48 -5.45 13.66
C ALA A 104 -0.81 -4.60 13.87
N ILE A 105 -0.70 -3.30 14.18
CA ILE A 105 -1.85 -2.40 14.27
C ILE A 105 -2.47 -2.18 12.88
N PHE A 106 -1.65 -2.01 11.84
CA PHE A 106 -2.13 -1.84 10.47
C PHE A 106 -2.95 -3.03 9.96
N GLN A 107 -2.80 -4.20 10.58
CA GLN A 107 -3.59 -5.41 10.25
C GLN A 107 -5.08 -5.30 10.63
N VAL A 108 -5.53 -4.20 11.19
CA VAL A 108 -6.97 -3.90 11.22
C VAL A 108 -7.53 -3.57 9.82
N SER A 109 -6.66 -3.24 8.85
CA SER A 109 -7.07 -2.85 7.50
C SER A 109 -7.88 -3.92 6.74
N PRO A 110 -7.60 -5.24 6.79
CA PRO A 110 -8.45 -6.24 6.16
C PRO A 110 -9.90 -6.26 6.67
N ILE A 111 -10.12 -5.93 7.95
CA ILE A 111 -11.47 -5.79 8.50
C ILE A 111 -12.17 -4.60 7.82
N PHE A 112 -11.52 -3.43 7.77
CA PHE A 112 -12.07 -2.27 7.09
C PHE A 112 -12.33 -2.53 5.60
N VAL A 113 -11.40 -3.20 4.90
CA VAL A 113 -11.59 -3.58 3.50
C VAL A 113 -12.82 -4.46 3.35
N THR A 114 -13.00 -5.47 4.21
CA THR A 114 -14.11 -6.41 4.15
C THR A 114 -15.45 -5.71 4.43
N ILE A 115 -15.52 -4.86 5.45
CA ILE A 115 -16.71 -4.08 5.79
C ILE A 115 -17.06 -3.10 4.64
N LEU A 116 -16.09 -2.31 4.19
CA LEU A 116 -16.32 -1.34 3.12
C LEU A 116 -16.64 -2.01 1.78
N SER A 117 -16.08 -3.19 1.50
CA SER A 117 -16.42 -3.98 0.32
C SER A 117 -17.90 -4.38 0.31
N ALA A 118 -18.41 -4.85 1.45
CA ALA A 118 -19.82 -5.21 1.58
C ALA A 118 -20.75 -3.99 1.44
N ILE A 119 -20.40 -2.84 2.06
CA ILE A 119 -21.27 -1.65 2.11
C ILE A 119 -21.18 -0.86 0.81
N VAL A 120 -19.98 -0.57 0.32
CA VAL A 120 -19.74 0.37 -0.81
C VAL A 120 -19.83 -0.33 -2.15
N LEU A 121 -19.17 -1.50 -2.26
CA LEU A 121 -19.12 -2.27 -3.51
C LEU A 121 -20.28 -3.26 -3.63
N LYS A 122 -21.02 -3.47 -2.54
CA LYS A 122 -22.09 -4.49 -2.44
C LYS A 122 -21.60 -5.90 -2.82
N GLU A 123 -20.32 -6.18 -2.56
CA GLU A 123 -19.76 -7.50 -2.73
C GLU A 123 -20.34 -8.46 -1.69
N TYR A 124 -20.70 -9.67 -2.12
CA TYR A 124 -21.16 -10.71 -1.19
C TYR A 124 -19.96 -11.25 -0.39
N VAL A 125 -20.00 -11.04 0.91
CA VAL A 125 -18.97 -11.51 1.84
C VAL A 125 -19.48 -12.74 2.57
N ASP A 126 -19.02 -13.92 2.15
CA ASP A 126 -19.38 -15.18 2.78
C ASP A 126 -18.69 -15.37 4.14
N ILE A 127 -19.18 -16.34 4.90
CA ILE A 127 -18.63 -16.64 6.24
C ILE A 127 -17.15 -17.02 6.21
N ARG A 128 -16.67 -17.63 5.13
CA ARG A 128 -15.25 -18.03 4.98
C ARG A 128 -14.33 -16.82 4.90
N ARG A 129 -14.78 -15.74 4.26
CA ARG A 129 -14.02 -14.47 4.19
C ARG A 129 -13.97 -13.81 5.57
N TRP A 130 -15.09 -13.77 6.28
CA TRP A 130 -15.14 -13.27 7.66
C TRP A 130 -14.25 -14.08 8.60
N THR A 131 -14.32 -15.41 8.55
CA THR A 131 -13.47 -16.25 9.40
C THR A 131 -11.98 -16.05 9.09
N GLY A 132 -11.61 -15.92 7.80
CA GLY A 132 -10.22 -15.62 7.41
C GLY A 132 -9.70 -14.30 7.98
N VAL A 133 -10.51 -13.24 7.94
CA VAL A 133 -10.18 -11.93 8.49
C VAL A 133 -10.10 -11.98 10.03
N ILE A 134 -11.03 -12.65 10.70
CA ILE A 134 -11.03 -12.78 12.17
C ILE A 134 -9.81 -13.58 12.65
N ILE A 135 -9.51 -14.72 12.03
CA ILE A 135 -8.34 -15.53 12.37
C ILE A 135 -7.04 -14.73 12.17
N GLY A 136 -6.92 -14.00 11.06
CA GLY A 136 -5.77 -13.15 10.81
C GLY A 136 -5.61 -12.03 11.84
N MET A 137 -6.71 -11.41 12.26
CA MET A 137 -6.71 -10.39 13.33
C MET A 137 -6.28 -10.99 14.68
N LEU A 138 -6.77 -12.18 15.05
CA LEU A 138 -6.34 -12.86 16.27
C LEU A 138 -4.83 -13.15 16.23
N GLY A 139 -4.31 -13.58 15.08
CA GLY A 139 -2.87 -13.75 14.88
C GLY A 139 -2.09 -12.44 15.08
N ALA A 140 -2.58 -11.32 14.54
CA ALA A 140 -1.98 -10.00 14.74
C ALA A 140 -1.96 -9.59 16.23
N LEU A 141 -3.07 -9.80 16.95
CA LEU A 141 -3.16 -9.49 18.37
C LEU A 141 -2.18 -10.35 19.23
N ILE A 142 -1.97 -11.61 18.88
CA ILE A 142 -0.98 -12.46 19.54
C ILE A 142 0.44 -11.90 19.34
N ILE A 143 0.76 -11.41 18.15
CA ILE A 143 2.08 -10.82 17.85
C ILE A 143 2.31 -9.53 18.63
N ILE A 144 1.28 -8.68 18.78
CA ILE A 144 1.36 -7.45 19.58
C ILE A 144 1.67 -7.76 21.05
N GLY A 145 1.11 -8.84 21.58
CA GLY A 145 1.20 -9.23 22.97
C GLY A 145 0.35 -8.37 23.91
N PRO A 146 -0.39 -8.98 24.85
CA PRO A 146 -1.14 -8.24 25.86
C PRO A 146 -0.16 -7.53 26.84
N GLY A 147 -0.40 -6.25 27.11
CA GLY A 147 0.41 -5.46 28.06
C GLY A 147 1.62 -4.75 27.46
N SER A 148 1.77 -4.73 26.14
CA SER A 148 2.79 -3.91 25.49
C SER A 148 2.45 -2.41 25.56
N ASP A 149 3.47 -1.51 25.65
CA ASP A 149 3.34 -0.04 25.61
C ASP A 149 2.79 0.48 24.26
N VAL A 150 2.28 -0.41 23.42
CA VAL A 150 1.69 -0.10 22.11
C VAL A 150 0.42 0.75 22.23
N PHE A 151 -0.25 0.76 23.41
CA PHE A 151 -1.45 1.54 23.68
C PHE A 151 -1.19 3.03 23.96
N ALA A 152 -0.08 3.59 23.47
CA ALA A 152 0.16 5.02 23.47
C ALA A 152 -0.67 5.74 22.38
N ILE A 153 -0.77 7.08 22.49
CA ILE A 153 -1.47 7.91 21.49
C ILE A 153 -0.93 7.70 20.06
N THR A 154 0.30 7.24 19.93
CA THR A 154 0.96 6.95 18.66
C THR A 154 0.32 5.81 17.86
N MET A 155 -0.45 4.91 18.50
CA MET A 155 -1.18 3.83 17.83
C MET A 155 -2.28 4.33 16.88
N PHE A 156 -2.76 5.55 17.07
CA PHE A 156 -3.76 6.14 16.18
C PHE A 156 -3.22 6.37 14.77
N PHE A 157 -1.91 6.62 14.61
CA PHE A 157 -1.32 6.81 13.28
C PHE A 157 -1.48 5.58 12.37
N PRO A 158 -1.02 4.35 12.75
CA PRO A 158 -1.19 3.19 11.91
C PRO A 158 -2.66 2.75 11.79
N ALA A 159 -3.53 3.03 12.77
CA ALA A 159 -4.95 2.75 12.68
C ALA A 159 -5.65 3.66 11.64
N ILE A 160 -5.35 4.98 11.62
CA ILE A 160 -5.82 5.92 10.60
C ILE A 160 -5.26 5.51 9.23
N ALA A 161 -3.98 5.14 9.16
CA ALA A 161 -3.37 4.63 7.94
C ALA A 161 -4.13 3.42 7.39
N ALA A 162 -4.52 2.47 8.25
CA ALA A 162 -5.29 1.28 7.88
C ALA A 162 -6.67 1.63 7.29
N LEU A 163 -7.39 2.60 7.88
CA LEU A 163 -8.67 3.07 7.36
C LEU A 163 -8.51 3.78 6.00
N CYS A 164 -7.53 4.66 5.89
CA CYS A 164 -7.22 5.32 4.62
C CYS A 164 -6.83 4.32 3.53
N TYR A 165 -6.01 3.31 3.89
CA TYR A 165 -5.64 2.24 2.96
C TYR A 165 -6.86 1.42 2.51
N ALA A 166 -7.74 1.05 3.41
CA ALA A 166 -8.98 0.35 3.07
C ALA A 166 -9.84 1.19 2.09
N SER A 167 -10.00 2.48 2.37
CA SER A 167 -10.72 3.42 1.50
C SER A 167 -10.07 3.53 0.11
N PHE A 168 -8.73 3.54 0.04
CA PHE A 168 -7.98 3.47 -1.20
C PHE A 168 -8.23 2.16 -1.96
N VAL A 169 -8.18 1.01 -1.30
CA VAL A 169 -8.42 -0.31 -1.90
C VAL A 169 -9.83 -0.38 -2.51
N ILE A 170 -10.84 0.05 -1.76
CA ILE A 170 -12.24 0.05 -2.22
C ILE A 170 -12.45 0.98 -3.41
N SER A 171 -11.92 2.20 -3.35
CA SER A 171 -11.97 3.15 -4.46
C SER A 171 -11.24 2.62 -5.70
N THR A 172 -10.11 1.92 -5.51
CA THR A 172 -9.36 1.28 -6.59
C THR A 172 -10.16 0.15 -7.23
N ARG A 173 -10.80 -0.68 -6.42
CA ARG A 173 -11.65 -1.77 -6.90
C ARG A 173 -12.85 -1.23 -7.68
N TYR A 174 -13.51 -0.19 -7.17
CA TYR A 174 -14.63 0.46 -7.87
C TYR A 174 -14.20 0.99 -9.25
N LEU A 175 -13.13 1.78 -9.31
CA LEU A 175 -12.60 2.34 -10.55
C LEU A 175 -12.10 1.28 -11.53
N SER A 176 -11.64 0.14 -11.04
CA SER A 176 -11.11 -0.93 -11.89
C SER A 176 -12.10 -1.51 -12.88
N GLN A 177 -13.40 -1.26 -12.68
CA GLN A 177 -14.48 -1.74 -13.56
C GLN A 177 -14.67 -0.85 -14.81
N GLY A 178 -14.28 0.43 -14.74
CA GLY A 178 -14.49 1.38 -15.83
C GLY A 178 -13.23 2.11 -16.29
N GLU A 179 -12.14 2.08 -15.51
CA GLU A 179 -10.93 2.84 -15.78
C GLU A 179 -9.73 1.92 -16.08
N ALA A 180 -8.79 2.39 -16.87
CA ALA A 180 -7.55 1.66 -17.12
C ALA A 180 -6.66 1.61 -15.85
N ALA A 181 -5.92 0.51 -15.66
CA ALA A 181 -4.98 0.38 -14.54
C ALA A 181 -3.91 1.48 -14.56
N GLY A 182 -3.41 1.83 -15.75
CA GLY A 182 -2.45 2.90 -15.95
C GLY A 182 -2.96 4.26 -15.50
N THR A 183 -4.25 4.57 -15.75
CA THR A 183 -4.90 5.81 -15.26
C THR A 183 -4.86 5.87 -13.74
N SER A 184 -5.31 4.82 -13.08
CA SER A 184 -5.26 4.74 -11.62
C SER A 184 -3.84 4.82 -11.07
N TYR A 185 -2.87 4.24 -11.76
CA TYR A 185 -1.47 4.25 -11.34
C TYR A 185 -0.84 5.64 -11.44
N ILE A 186 -1.00 6.33 -12.59
CA ILE A 186 -0.43 7.66 -12.81
C ILE A 186 -1.06 8.72 -11.89
N TYR A 187 -2.38 8.70 -11.68
CA TYR A 187 -3.03 9.63 -10.77
C TYR A 187 -2.55 9.47 -9.32
N SER A 188 -2.34 8.23 -8.84
CA SER A 188 -1.79 8.00 -7.50
C SER A 188 -0.40 8.59 -7.33
N SER A 189 0.45 8.41 -8.34
CA SER A 189 1.83 8.90 -8.29
C SER A 189 1.89 10.42 -8.36
N LEU A 190 1.15 11.05 -9.29
CA LEU A 190 1.14 12.51 -9.47
C LEU A 190 0.57 13.23 -8.24
N ILE A 191 -0.61 12.84 -7.77
CA ILE A 191 -1.24 13.48 -6.62
C ILE A 191 -0.39 13.28 -5.36
N GLY A 192 0.10 12.05 -5.15
CA GLY A 192 0.99 11.77 -4.04
C GLY A 192 2.28 12.58 -4.08
N SER A 193 2.89 12.76 -5.25
CA SER A 193 4.10 13.57 -5.42
C SER A 193 3.84 15.05 -5.16
N ILE A 194 2.71 15.60 -5.64
CA ILE A 194 2.35 17.01 -5.39
C ILE A 194 2.19 17.24 -3.88
N LEU A 195 1.38 16.42 -3.21
CA LEU A 195 1.14 16.55 -1.77
C LEU A 195 2.43 16.36 -0.95
N ALA A 196 3.23 15.34 -1.29
CA ALA A 196 4.50 15.09 -0.62
C ALA A 196 5.52 16.21 -0.84
N SER A 197 5.56 16.81 -2.05
CA SER A 197 6.47 17.91 -2.36
C SER A 197 6.16 19.17 -1.53
N ILE A 198 4.88 19.44 -1.27
CA ILE A 198 4.48 20.55 -0.39
C ILE A 198 4.98 20.31 1.04
N LEU A 199 4.85 19.07 1.54
CA LEU A 199 5.19 18.74 2.93
C LEU A 199 6.71 18.59 3.18
N VAL A 200 7.50 18.29 2.15
CA VAL A 200 8.93 18.04 2.32
C VAL A 200 9.74 19.34 2.42
N ILE A 201 9.27 20.44 1.81
CA ILE A 201 10.02 21.71 1.72
C ILE A 201 10.62 22.17 3.08
N PRO A 202 9.85 22.25 4.19
CA PRO A 202 10.35 22.76 5.44
C PRO A 202 11.33 21.81 6.17
N SER A 203 11.40 20.54 5.74
CA SER A 203 12.16 19.50 6.45
C SER A 203 13.18 18.77 5.55
N TRP A 204 13.57 19.40 4.45
CA TRP A 204 14.50 18.79 3.49
C TRP A 204 15.90 18.61 4.07
N THR A 205 16.42 17.41 3.96
CA THR A 205 17.81 17.05 4.30
C THR A 205 18.54 16.58 3.04
N PRO A 206 19.73 17.09 2.70
CA PRO A 206 20.47 16.62 1.53
C PRO A 206 20.69 15.11 1.54
N ILE A 207 20.38 14.45 0.42
CA ILE A 207 20.54 13.00 0.29
C ILE A 207 22.02 12.70 0.09
N LYS A 208 22.59 11.82 0.90
CA LYS A 208 23.97 11.36 0.75
C LYS A 208 24.09 10.41 -0.44
N MET A 209 25.22 10.46 -1.13
CA MET A 209 25.48 9.60 -2.29
C MET A 209 25.40 8.09 -1.96
N GLU A 210 25.86 7.72 -0.76
CA GLU A 210 25.81 6.34 -0.26
C GLU A 210 24.38 5.79 -0.12
N ASP A 211 23.40 6.67 0.17
CA ASP A 211 22.00 6.30 0.38
C ASP A 211 21.19 6.24 -0.91
N LEU A 212 21.72 6.71 -2.05
CA LEU A 212 21.00 6.72 -3.32
C LEU A 212 20.55 5.31 -3.77
N PHE A 213 21.37 4.29 -3.50
CA PHE A 213 21.01 2.92 -3.82
C PHE A 213 19.82 2.44 -2.98
N VAL A 214 19.79 2.80 -1.69
CA VAL A 214 18.70 2.48 -0.75
C VAL A 214 17.42 3.19 -1.18
N PHE A 215 17.49 4.49 -1.51
CA PHE A 215 16.36 5.26 -2.03
C PHE A 215 15.82 4.69 -3.35
N SER A 216 16.69 4.25 -4.24
CA SER A 216 16.31 3.66 -5.53
C SER A 216 15.57 2.34 -5.35
N GLY A 217 16.07 1.44 -4.50
CA GLY A 217 15.41 0.18 -4.16
C GLY A 217 14.07 0.42 -3.49
N PHE A 218 14.01 1.30 -2.49
CA PHE A 218 12.82 1.72 -1.80
C PHE A 218 11.71 2.19 -2.77
N GLY A 219 12.07 3.10 -3.68
CA GLY A 219 11.14 3.62 -4.68
C GLY A 219 10.64 2.57 -5.66
N LEU A 220 11.53 1.67 -6.10
CA LEU A 220 11.19 0.59 -7.03
C LEU A 220 10.22 -0.42 -6.39
N PHE A 221 10.46 -0.83 -5.14
CA PHE A 221 9.55 -1.72 -4.41
C PHE A 221 8.15 -1.12 -4.28
N GLY A 222 8.05 0.17 -3.91
CA GLY A 222 6.78 0.86 -3.83
C GLY A 222 6.06 0.98 -5.18
N ALA A 223 6.78 1.36 -6.23
CA ALA A 223 6.23 1.53 -7.58
C ALA A 223 5.68 0.21 -8.14
N LEU A 224 6.47 -0.85 -8.10
CA LEU A 224 6.07 -2.17 -8.60
C LEU A 224 4.94 -2.76 -7.75
N GLY A 225 5.05 -2.69 -6.41
CA GLY A 225 4.02 -3.18 -5.51
C GLY A 225 2.66 -2.54 -5.79
N HIS A 226 2.60 -1.22 -5.98
CA HIS A 226 1.34 -0.52 -6.31
C HIS A 226 0.77 -0.91 -7.66
N LEU A 227 1.62 -1.08 -8.67
CA LEU A 227 1.17 -1.52 -9.98
C LEU A 227 0.52 -2.91 -9.90
N LEU A 228 1.18 -3.85 -9.21
CA LEU A 228 0.66 -5.21 -9.03
C LEU A 228 -0.62 -5.23 -8.20
N LEU A 229 -0.75 -4.38 -7.18
CA LEU A 229 -1.97 -4.24 -6.39
C LEU A 229 -3.16 -3.81 -7.24
N ILE A 230 -2.99 -2.80 -8.11
CA ILE A 230 -4.04 -2.35 -8.99
C ILE A 230 -4.50 -3.49 -9.93
N TYR A 231 -3.55 -4.26 -10.47
CA TYR A 231 -3.89 -5.42 -11.30
C TYR A 231 -4.57 -6.53 -10.51
N ALA A 232 -4.16 -6.81 -9.27
CA ALA A 232 -4.81 -7.81 -8.42
C ALA A 232 -6.28 -7.44 -8.16
N LEU A 233 -6.55 -6.17 -7.82
CA LEU A 233 -7.90 -5.65 -7.57
C LEU A 233 -8.78 -5.57 -8.83
N ARG A 234 -8.20 -5.59 -10.02
CA ARG A 234 -8.97 -5.74 -11.28
C ARG A 234 -9.44 -7.17 -11.50
N LEU A 235 -8.65 -8.14 -11.07
CA LEU A 235 -8.91 -9.56 -11.34
C LEU A 235 -9.82 -10.22 -10.30
N SER A 236 -9.91 -9.67 -9.09
CA SER A 236 -10.68 -10.25 -7.99
C SER A 236 -11.29 -9.20 -7.07
N GLU A 237 -12.32 -9.61 -6.33
CA GLU A 237 -12.99 -8.81 -5.33
C GLU A 237 -12.04 -8.39 -4.20
N ALA A 238 -12.25 -7.20 -3.66
CA ALA A 238 -11.41 -6.67 -2.57
C ALA A 238 -11.53 -7.53 -1.30
N SER A 239 -12.76 -7.97 -0.96
CA SER A 239 -13.03 -8.87 0.16
C SER A 239 -12.38 -10.25 0.03
N PHE A 240 -12.23 -10.76 -1.20
CA PHE A 240 -11.50 -12.00 -1.45
C PHE A 240 -10.00 -11.86 -1.20
N LEU A 241 -9.42 -10.69 -1.53
CA LEU A 241 -7.99 -10.43 -1.36
C LEU A 241 -7.61 -9.99 0.06
N ALA A 242 -8.56 -9.48 0.84
CA ALA A 242 -8.32 -8.93 2.17
C ALA A 242 -7.58 -9.90 3.13
N PRO A 243 -7.93 -11.20 3.26
CA PRO A 243 -7.23 -12.11 4.15
C PRO A 243 -5.74 -12.30 3.80
N PHE A 244 -5.35 -12.15 2.53
CA PHE A 244 -3.97 -12.31 2.11
C PHE A 244 -3.06 -11.17 2.63
N ILE A 245 -3.63 -10.02 3.00
CA ILE A 245 -2.87 -8.87 3.55
C ILE A 245 -2.14 -9.28 4.85
N TYR A 246 -2.66 -10.23 5.60
CA TYR A 246 -2.00 -10.75 6.80
C TYR A 246 -0.64 -11.39 6.53
N MET A 247 -0.34 -11.79 5.29
CA MET A 247 1.00 -12.26 4.91
C MET A 247 2.09 -11.19 5.12
N ASN A 248 1.70 -9.91 5.23
CA ASN A 248 2.65 -8.84 5.58
C ASN A 248 3.29 -9.05 6.96
N LEU A 249 2.59 -9.67 7.92
CA LEU A 249 3.19 -10.03 9.21
C LEU A 249 4.27 -11.10 9.06
N VAL A 250 4.02 -12.10 8.20
CA VAL A 250 4.99 -13.17 7.94
C VAL A 250 6.23 -12.59 7.25
N TYR A 251 6.04 -11.79 6.21
CA TYR A 251 7.17 -11.18 5.50
C TYR A 251 7.88 -10.13 6.37
N GLY A 252 7.13 -9.31 7.12
CA GLY A 252 7.69 -8.29 8.01
C GLY A 252 8.51 -8.88 9.16
N SER A 253 8.12 -10.05 9.70
CA SER A 253 8.89 -10.73 10.73
C SER A 253 10.22 -11.29 10.21
N LEU A 254 10.30 -11.68 8.93
CA LEU A 254 11.56 -12.10 8.32
C LEU A 254 12.59 -10.96 8.30
N TRP A 255 12.16 -9.73 8.03
CA TRP A 255 13.05 -8.56 8.02
C TRP A 255 13.40 -8.02 9.41
N GLY A 256 12.61 -8.39 10.43
CA GLY A 256 12.89 -8.02 11.83
C GLY A 256 14.01 -8.83 12.49
N PHE A 257 14.47 -9.90 11.83
CA PHE A 257 15.63 -10.71 12.27
C PHE A 257 16.96 -10.23 11.67
N PHE A 258 16.94 -9.37 10.66
CA PHE A 258 18.11 -8.76 10.02
C PHE A 258 18.17 -7.25 10.30
#